data_a92663343a22f51b8de1f3a5e722af5c
#
_entry.id   a92663343a22f51b8de1f3a5e722af5c
#
_cell.length_a   1.000
_cell.length_b   1.000
_cell.length_c   1.000
_cell.angle_alpha   90.00
_cell.angle_beta   90.00
_cell.angle_gamma   90.00
#
_symmetry.space_group_name_H-M   'P 1'
#
loop_
_entity.id
_entity.type
_entity.pdbx_description
1 polymer ?
#
loop_
_entity_poly.entity_id
_entity_poly.type
_entity_poly.pdbx_seq_one_letter_code
_entity_poly.pdbx_strand_id
1 'polypeptide(L)'
;MTQLIPVSRASDVSAIVTAAGERAQIRFLEFFAAQIRNANTRRAYGRAVGDFLAWCEGRGVHTLSAVQPLHVAGYIEILSRERSAPTAKQHLAAIRNLFDWLVMGQVVPLNPAASVRGPSHSVRGGKTPVLDPEEARQLLDKIDITTPIGLRDRALIGLMAFSFARVGAAISMKVEDVYVQNRRLWVRLHEKGGKRHEIPCHHSLEVYLHAYIDACGLSADPKGSLFRTIQLGTSILTTTPLPQANAHAMICRRALAAGIETKIGNHTFRATGITAYLKNGGTLENAATMANHASTRTTQLYDRRRDEISLDEIERVRI
;
A
#
# COMPACT_ATOMS: atom_id res chain seq x y z
N MET A 1 -8.40 -8.01 -22.55
CA MET A 1 -7.07 -8.32 -23.11
C MET A 1 -6.04 -7.97 -22.04
N THR A 2 -5.47 -8.99 -21.43
CA THR A 2 -4.41 -8.83 -20.42
C THR A 2 -3.15 -8.37 -21.13
N GLN A 3 -2.77 -7.12 -20.98
CA GLN A 3 -1.46 -6.65 -21.44
C GLN A 3 -0.40 -7.46 -20.68
N LEU A 4 0.22 -8.39 -21.37
CA LEU A 4 1.50 -8.95 -20.99
C LEU A 4 2.44 -7.74 -20.85
N ILE A 5 2.82 -7.42 -19.60
CA ILE A 5 3.85 -6.42 -19.36
C ILE A 5 5.07 -6.94 -20.10
N PRO A 6 5.59 -6.21 -21.09
CA PRO A 6 6.79 -6.67 -21.77
C PRO A 6 7.86 -6.83 -20.69
N VAL A 7 8.47 -8.02 -20.62
CA VAL A 7 9.76 -8.22 -19.97
C VAL A 7 10.74 -7.43 -20.83
N SER A 8 10.73 -6.12 -20.65
CA SER A 8 11.58 -5.22 -21.37
C SER A 8 13.00 -5.45 -20.88
N ARG A 9 13.77 -6.00 -21.78
CA ARG A 9 15.20 -6.23 -21.80
C ARG A 9 15.65 -7.57 -21.22
N ALA A 10 15.95 -8.50 -22.13
CA ALA A 10 16.82 -9.63 -21.88
C ALA A 10 18.23 -9.21 -21.35
N SER A 11 18.49 -7.90 -21.30
CA SER A 11 19.71 -7.30 -20.74
C SER A 11 19.72 -7.17 -19.22
N ASP A 12 18.61 -7.48 -18.52
CA ASP A 12 18.50 -7.33 -17.05
C ASP A 12 18.54 -8.66 -16.28
N VAL A 13 18.82 -9.78 -16.96
CA VAL A 13 19.06 -11.06 -16.29
C VAL A 13 20.49 -11.04 -15.78
N SER A 14 20.65 -11.15 -14.44
CA SER A 14 21.95 -11.20 -13.74
C SER A 14 22.90 -12.19 -14.39
N ALA A 15 24.19 -11.86 -14.46
CA ALA A 15 25.23 -12.72 -15.04
C ALA A 15 25.26 -14.10 -14.36
N ILE A 16 24.99 -14.17 -13.06
CA ILE A 16 24.88 -15.44 -12.30
C ILE A 16 23.78 -16.36 -12.88
N VAL A 17 22.64 -15.79 -13.28
CA VAL A 17 21.53 -16.57 -13.86
C VAL A 17 21.87 -16.97 -15.29
N THR A 18 22.52 -16.09 -16.05
CA THR A 18 22.94 -16.36 -17.41
C THR A 18 24.00 -17.48 -17.46
N ALA A 19 24.97 -17.46 -16.55
CA ALA A 19 25.99 -18.48 -16.42
C ALA A 19 25.46 -19.89 -16.04
N ALA A 20 24.26 -19.95 -15.45
CA ALA A 20 23.60 -21.20 -15.10
C ALA A 20 22.89 -21.88 -16.28
N GLY A 21 22.92 -21.28 -17.48
CA GLY A 21 22.38 -21.83 -18.72
C GLY A 21 20.90 -21.47 -18.98
N GLU A 22 20.43 -21.84 -20.18
CA GLU A 22 19.11 -21.46 -20.69
C GLU A 22 17.97 -21.93 -19.80
N ARG A 23 18.03 -23.17 -19.29
CA ARG A 23 17.03 -23.72 -18.37
C ARG A 23 16.87 -22.85 -17.11
N ALA A 24 17.99 -22.40 -16.55
CA ALA A 24 17.98 -21.53 -15.37
C ALA A 24 17.35 -20.17 -15.67
N GLN A 25 17.67 -19.60 -16.83
CA GLN A 25 17.07 -18.32 -17.28
C GLN A 25 15.56 -18.43 -17.44
N ILE A 26 15.06 -19.48 -18.10
CA ILE A 26 13.63 -19.72 -18.27
C ILE A 26 12.96 -19.87 -16.90
N ARG A 27 13.49 -20.69 -15.99
CA ARG A 27 12.94 -20.90 -14.64
C ARG A 27 12.96 -19.61 -13.81
N PHE A 28 13.99 -18.80 -13.96
CA PHE A 28 14.06 -17.49 -13.29
C PHE A 28 12.96 -16.54 -13.78
N LEU A 29 12.71 -16.46 -15.07
CA LEU A 29 11.63 -15.64 -15.64
C LEU A 29 10.25 -16.18 -15.26
N GLU A 30 10.06 -17.49 -15.29
CA GLU A 30 8.81 -18.15 -14.85
C GLU A 30 8.48 -17.85 -13.39
N PHE A 31 9.46 -17.75 -12.50
CA PHE A 31 9.25 -17.36 -11.11
C PHE A 31 8.47 -16.06 -11.00
N PHE A 32 8.85 -15.03 -11.74
CA PHE A 32 8.13 -13.76 -11.72
C PHE A 32 6.83 -13.78 -12.50
N ALA A 33 6.78 -14.51 -13.61
CA ALA A 33 5.60 -14.52 -14.49
C ALA A 33 4.49 -15.44 -13.98
N ALA A 34 4.83 -16.65 -13.54
CA ALA A 34 3.86 -17.68 -13.17
C ALA A 34 3.62 -17.75 -11.65
N GLN A 35 4.67 -17.74 -10.83
CA GLN A 35 4.56 -17.92 -9.38
C GLN A 35 4.03 -16.67 -8.67
N ILE A 36 4.42 -15.46 -9.10
CA ILE A 36 4.05 -14.21 -8.43
C ILE A 36 2.96 -13.48 -9.22
N ARG A 37 1.69 -13.72 -8.88
CA ARG A 37 0.56 -13.12 -9.59
C ARG A 37 0.38 -11.62 -9.31
N ASN A 38 0.66 -11.17 -8.08
CA ASN A 38 0.48 -9.77 -7.71
C ASN A 38 1.63 -8.90 -8.26
N ALA A 39 1.31 -7.91 -9.09
CA ALA A 39 2.28 -7.03 -9.75
C ALA A 39 3.17 -6.24 -8.77
N ASN A 40 2.64 -5.81 -7.63
CA ASN A 40 3.41 -5.09 -6.61
C ASN A 40 4.39 -6.02 -5.89
N THR A 41 3.96 -7.25 -5.57
CA THR A 41 4.84 -8.27 -5.00
C THR A 41 5.93 -8.66 -5.99
N ARG A 42 5.57 -8.82 -7.27
CA ARG A 42 6.52 -9.11 -8.35
C ARG A 42 7.60 -8.04 -8.44
N ARG A 43 7.22 -6.77 -8.45
CA ARG A 43 8.17 -5.64 -8.48
C ARG A 43 9.07 -5.61 -7.25
N ALA A 44 8.50 -5.82 -6.06
CA ALA A 44 9.26 -5.83 -4.81
C ALA A 44 10.25 -7.01 -4.75
N TYR A 45 9.81 -8.21 -5.16
CA TYR A 45 10.67 -9.39 -5.20
C TYR A 45 11.72 -9.29 -6.29
N GLY A 46 11.37 -8.73 -7.48
CA GLY A 46 12.34 -8.49 -8.55
C GLY A 46 13.48 -7.60 -8.10
N ARG A 47 13.17 -6.50 -7.39
CA ARG A 47 14.19 -5.63 -6.81
C ARG A 47 15.04 -6.38 -5.77
N ALA A 48 14.40 -7.04 -4.81
CA ALA A 48 15.09 -7.74 -3.73
C ALA A 48 16.04 -8.84 -4.25
N VAL A 49 15.61 -9.60 -5.25
CA VAL A 49 16.40 -10.63 -5.90
C VAL A 49 17.54 -10.00 -6.73
N GLY A 50 17.26 -8.95 -7.49
CA GLY A 50 18.27 -8.23 -8.26
C GLY A 50 19.39 -7.67 -7.39
N ASP A 51 19.02 -7.00 -6.29
CA ASP A 51 19.96 -6.45 -5.32
C ASP A 51 20.85 -7.55 -4.71
N PHE A 52 20.27 -8.71 -4.37
CA PHE A 52 20.99 -9.85 -3.82
C PHE A 52 21.96 -10.47 -4.83
N LEU A 53 21.52 -10.70 -6.06
CA LEU A 53 22.37 -11.29 -7.09
C LEU A 53 23.54 -10.36 -7.46
N ALA A 54 23.29 -9.07 -7.60
CA ALA A 54 24.34 -8.07 -7.83
C ALA A 54 25.35 -8.03 -6.65
N TRP A 55 24.87 -8.18 -5.42
CA TRP A 55 25.74 -8.27 -4.24
C TRP A 55 26.62 -9.54 -4.28
N CYS A 56 26.07 -10.68 -4.71
CA CYS A 56 26.82 -11.93 -4.90
C CYS A 56 27.89 -11.78 -5.99
N GLU A 57 27.54 -11.21 -7.14
CA GLU A 57 28.49 -10.94 -8.24
C GLU A 57 29.67 -10.10 -7.77
N GLY A 58 29.42 -9.04 -7.01
CA GLY A 58 30.46 -8.18 -6.43
C GLY A 58 31.38 -8.89 -5.42
N ARG A 59 31.07 -10.15 -5.03
CA ARG A 59 31.88 -11.01 -4.15
C ARG A 59 32.44 -12.24 -4.82
N GLY A 60 32.43 -12.28 -6.15
CA GLY A 60 33.00 -13.36 -6.93
C GLY A 60 32.13 -14.63 -6.97
N VAL A 61 30.86 -14.55 -6.62
CA VAL A 61 29.91 -15.64 -6.83
C VAL A 61 29.32 -15.51 -8.21
N HIS A 62 29.66 -16.44 -9.11
CA HIS A 62 29.34 -16.32 -10.55
C HIS A 62 28.28 -17.32 -11.03
N THR A 63 27.80 -18.24 -10.19
CA THR A 63 26.77 -19.21 -10.54
C THR A 63 25.74 -19.37 -9.44
N LEU A 64 24.50 -19.73 -9.80
CA LEU A 64 23.41 -19.97 -8.83
C LEU A 64 23.74 -21.11 -7.87
N SER A 65 24.43 -22.16 -8.32
CA SER A 65 24.83 -23.30 -7.51
C SER A 65 25.97 -22.98 -6.52
N ALA A 66 26.76 -21.91 -6.77
CA ALA A 66 27.79 -21.44 -5.87
C ALA A 66 27.26 -20.57 -4.71
N VAL A 67 25.99 -20.17 -4.76
CA VAL A 67 25.37 -19.42 -3.68
C VAL A 67 25.21 -20.32 -2.44
N GLN A 68 25.83 -19.95 -1.34
CA GLN A 68 25.82 -20.70 -0.09
C GLN A 68 25.01 -19.97 1.01
N PRO A 69 24.59 -20.65 2.08
CA PRO A 69 23.91 -20.02 3.21
C PRO A 69 24.67 -18.85 3.80
N LEU A 70 26.02 -18.89 3.80
CA LEU A 70 26.86 -17.80 4.30
C LEU A 70 26.69 -16.51 3.46
N HIS A 71 26.52 -16.63 2.13
CA HIS A 71 26.27 -15.48 1.27
C HIS A 71 24.92 -14.84 1.59
N VAL A 72 23.87 -15.65 1.76
CA VAL A 72 22.54 -15.14 2.15
C VAL A 72 22.60 -14.49 3.55
N ALA A 73 23.24 -15.13 4.52
CA ALA A 73 23.37 -14.60 5.88
C ALA A 73 24.13 -13.27 5.89
N GLY A 74 25.28 -13.19 5.19
CA GLY A 74 26.09 -11.98 5.10
C GLY A 74 25.34 -10.82 4.43
N TYR A 75 24.59 -11.11 3.35
CA TYR A 75 23.74 -10.10 2.71
C TYR A 75 22.65 -9.57 3.66
N ILE A 76 21.93 -10.47 4.34
CA ILE A 76 20.86 -10.09 5.27
C ILE A 76 21.40 -9.34 6.49
N GLU A 77 22.60 -9.68 6.98
CA GLU A 77 23.27 -8.95 8.06
C GLU A 77 23.58 -7.50 7.65
N ILE A 78 24.20 -7.30 6.49
CA ILE A 78 24.50 -5.96 5.96
C ILE A 78 23.20 -5.18 5.74
N LEU A 79 22.22 -5.79 5.09
CA LEU A 79 20.93 -5.15 4.83
C LEU A 79 20.18 -4.76 6.12
N SER A 80 20.33 -5.56 7.19
CA SER A 80 19.71 -5.29 8.49
C SER A 80 20.32 -4.09 9.20
N ARG A 81 21.58 -3.75 8.90
CA ARG A 81 22.27 -2.54 9.41
C ARG A 81 21.89 -1.30 8.62
N GLU A 82 21.69 -1.43 7.31
CA GLU A 82 21.43 -0.30 6.40
C GLU A 82 19.95 0.01 6.21
N ARG A 83 19.07 -0.97 6.42
CA ARG A 83 17.62 -0.86 6.14
C ARG A 83 16.78 -1.31 7.33
N SER A 84 15.49 -1.04 7.25
CA SER A 84 14.55 -1.50 8.27
C SER A 84 14.40 -3.03 8.30
N ALA A 85 14.16 -3.58 9.49
CA ALA A 85 13.92 -5.02 9.68
C ALA A 85 12.83 -5.61 8.77
N PRO A 86 11.67 -4.93 8.49
CA PRO A 86 10.71 -5.37 7.48
C PRO A 86 11.29 -5.49 6.08
N THR A 87 12.18 -4.58 5.67
CA THR A 87 12.85 -4.62 4.37
C THR A 87 13.75 -5.84 4.27
N ALA A 88 14.61 -6.07 5.28
CA ALA A 88 15.49 -7.24 5.32
C ALA A 88 14.67 -8.56 5.30
N LYS A 89 13.57 -8.63 6.05
CA LYS A 89 12.64 -9.78 6.01
C LYS A 89 12.02 -10.00 4.65
N GLN A 90 11.66 -8.93 3.94
CA GLN A 90 11.10 -9.01 2.59
C GLN A 90 12.13 -9.54 1.59
N HIS A 91 13.37 -9.05 1.64
CA HIS A 91 14.47 -9.55 0.81
C HIS A 91 14.72 -11.03 1.07
N LEU A 92 14.84 -11.44 2.34
CA LEU A 92 15.02 -12.85 2.69
C LEU A 92 13.87 -13.73 2.19
N ALA A 93 12.62 -13.26 2.31
CA ALA A 93 11.46 -13.98 1.80
C ALA A 93 11.49 -14.11 0.26
N ALA A 94 11.91 -13.07 -0.46
CA ALA A 94 12.04 -13.10 -1.91
C ALA A 94 13.14 -14.09 -2.35
N ILE A 95 14.30 -14.07 -1.70
CA ILE A 95 15.43 -14.98 -1.96
C ILE A 95 14.99 -16.43 -1.69
N ARG A 96 14.35 -16.69 -0.55
CA ARG A 96 13.83 -18.02 -0.19
C ARG A 96 12.88 -18.56 -1.24
N ASN A 97 11.87 -17.79 -1.61
CA ASN A 97 10.89 -18.20 -2.60
C ASN A 97 11.51 -18.46 -3.98
N LEU A 98 12.49 -17.64 -4.39
CA LEU A 98 13.21 -17.88 -5.63
C LEU A 98 13.96 -19.21 -5.59
N PHE A 99 14.77 -19.44 -4.56
CA PHE A 99 15.57 -20.67 -4.47
C PHE A 99 14.70 -21.92 -4.26
N ASP A 100 13.57 -21.84 -3.55
CA ASP A 100 12.59 -22.94 -3.51
C ASP A 100 12.07 -23.30 -4.92
N TRP A 101 11.76 -22.25 -5.72
CA TRP A 101 11.33 -22.45 -7.11
C TRP A 101 12.44 -23.05 -7.99
N LEU A 102 13.67 -22.63 -7.80
CA LEU A 102 14.84 -23.15 -8.55
C LEU A 102 15.16 -24.60 -8.16
N VAL A 103 14.99 -24.96 -6.89
CA VAL A 103 15.13 -26.37 -6.42
C VAL A 103 14.05 -27.25 -7.04
N MET A 104 12.80 -26.83 -7.01
CA MET A 104 11.71 -27.56 -7.69
C MET A 104 11.95 -27.71 -9.19
N GLY A 105 12.60 -26.72 -9.80
CA GLY A 105 13.00 -26.72 -11.21
C GLY A 105 14.29 -27.51 -11.49
N GLN A 106 14.92 -28.13 -10.47
CA GLN A 106 16.19 -28.83 -10.60
C GLN A 106 17.32 -27.98 -11.22
N VAL A 107 17.32 -26.67 -10.92
CA VAL A 107 18.39 -25.72 -11.32
C VAL A 107 19.49 -25.69 -10.27
N VAL A 108 19.10 -25.77 -8.99
CA VAL A 108 20.02 -25.85 -7.86
C VAL A 108 19.62 -27.03 -6.96
N PRO A 109 20.56 -27.70 -6.27
CA PRO A 109 20.25 -28.87 -5.46
C PRO A 109 19.55 -28.53 -4.13
N LEU A 110 19.85 -27.35 -3.57
CA LEU A 110 19.40 -26.93 -2.24
C LEU A 110 19.05 -25.44 -2.24
N ASN A 111 18.14 -25.04 -1.33
CA ASN A 111 17.87 -23.65 -1.07
C ASN A 111 18.83 -23.05 -0.03
N PRO A 112 19.77 -22.17 -0.42
CA PRO A 112 20.77 -21.61 0.51
C PRO A 112 20.15 -20.64 1.53
N ALA A 113 18.92 -20.19 1.31
CA ALA A 113 18.21 -19.30 2.23
C ALA A 113 17.35 -20.04 3.27
N ALA A 114 17.20 -21.38 3.15
CA ALA A 114 16.27 -22.14 3.99
C ALA A 114 16.59 -22.02 5.49
N SER A 115 17.85 -22.14 5.86
CA SER A 115 18.34 -22.10 7.25
C SER A 115 18.60 -20.69 7.78
N VAL A 116 18.65 -19.67 6.91
CA VAL A 116 19.00 -18.30 7.31
C VAL A 116 17.83 -17.64 8.05
N ARG A 117 18.09 -17.07 9.21
CA ARG A 117 17.11 -16.34 10.03
C ARG A 117 17.18 -14.85 9.72
N GLY A 118 16.03 -14.22 9.53
CA GLY A 118 15.93 -12.77 9.39
C GLY A 118 15.90 -12.06 10.73
N PRO A 119 16.04 -10.72 10.75
CA PRO A 119 16.00 -9.93 11.98
C PRO A 119 14.66 -10.10 12.70
N SER A 120 14.69 -10.07 14.04
CA SER A 120 13.46 -10.02 14.84
C SER A 120 12.73 -8.71 14.58
N HIS A 121 11.41 -8.79 14.39
CA HIS A 121 10.58 -7.61 14.20
C HIS A 121 9.19 -7.84 14.79
N SER A 122 8.87 -7.12 15.84
CA SER A 122 7.52 -7.03 16.39
C SER A 122 7.04 -5.59 16.34
N VAL A 123 5.78 -5.40 15.93
CA VAL A 123 5.13 -4.07 15.92
C VAL A 123 4.15 -4.06 17.09
N ARG A 124 4.42 -3.22 18.10
CA ARG A 124 3.52 -3.02 19.26
C ARG A 124 2.51 -1.91 19.01
N GLY A 125 2.86 -0.88 18.22
CA GLY A 125 1.99 0.23 17.82
C GLY A 125 2.22 0.61 16.37
N GLY A 126 1.23 1.17 15.71
CA GLY A 126 1.36 1.61 14.32
C GLY A 126 2.27 2.84 14.21
N LYS A 127 3.08 2.88 13.17
CA LYS A 127 3.98 4.01 12.88
C LYS A 127 3.37 5.05 11.94
N THR A 128 2.15 4.81 11.44
CA THR A 128 1.48 5.74 10.54
C THR A 128 1.06 6.97 11.32
N PRO A 129 1.47 8.18 10.91
CA PRO A 129 1.01 9.42 11.53
C PRO A 129 -0.51 9.52 11.47
N VAL A 130 -1.09 10.12 12.49
CA VAL A 130 -2.52 10.37 12.64
C VAL A 130 -2.69 11.87 12.78
N LEU A 131 -3.61 12.44 12.01
CA LEU A 131 -4.01 13.84 12.18
C LEU A 131 -4.92 13.94 13.42
N ASP A 132 -4.74 15.00 14.17
CA ASP A 132 -5.76 15.36 15.16
C ASP A 132 -7.04 15.89 14.47
N PRO A 133 -8.17 16.05 15.22
CA PRO A 133 -9.42 16.50 14.63
C PRO A 133 -9.35 17.89 14.01
N GLU A 134 -8.54 18.80 14.56
CA GLU A 134 -8.35 20.16 14.08
C GLU A 134 -7.55 20.14 12.77
N GLU A 135 -6.41 19.44 12.73
CA GLU A 135 -5.60 19.25 11.52
C GLU A 135 -6.42 18.61 10.39
N ALA A 136 -7.22 17.58 10.69
CA ALA A 136 -8.06 16.89 9.70
C ALA A 136 -9.12 17.83 9.12
N ARG A 137 -9.76 18.66 9.96
CA ARG A 137 -10.74 19.67 9.54
C ARG A 137 -10.06 20.76 8.72
N GLN A 138 -8.95 21.34 9.22
CA GLN A 138 -8.17 22.37 8.54
C GLN A 138 -7.74 21.92 7.14
N LEU A 139 -7.29 20.68 6.99
CA LEU A 139 -6.92 20.14 5.70
C LEU A 139 -8.08 20.13 4.71
N LEU A 140 -9.27 19.68 5.13
CA LEU A 140 -10.46 19.61 4.26
C LEU A 140 -11.03 20.98 3.92
N ASP A 141 -11.03 21.91 4.88
CA ASP A 141 -11.60 23.25 4.73
C ASP A 141 -10.71 24.16 3.86
N LYS A 142 -9.39 23.94 3.86
CA LYS A 142 -8.45 24.69 3.01
C LYS A 142 -8.46 24.27 1.54
N ILE A 143 -9.16 23.19 1.18
CA ILE A 143 -9.28 22.76 -0.22
C ILE A 143 -10.27 23.69 -0.93
N ASP A 144 -9.80 24.36 -1.97
CA ASP A 144 -10.64 25.19 -2.85
C ASP A 144 -11.62 24.29 -3.65
N ILE A 145 -12.87 24.32 -3.25
CA ILE A 145 -13.97 23.53 -3.84
C ILE A 145 -14.63 24.17 -5.04
N THR A 146 -14.19 25.34 -5.44
CA THR A 146 -14.69 25.99 -6.67
C THR A 146 -14.11 25.35 -7.93
N THR A 147 -13.11 24.50 -7.78
CA THR A 147 -12.40 23.83 -8.87
C THR A 147 -12.68 22.33 -8.91
N PRO A 148 -12.75 21.71 -10.11
CA PRO A 148 -12.84 20.25 -10.26
C PRO A 148 -11.74 19.48 -9.53
N ILE A 149 -10.53 20.06 -9.48
CA ILE A 149 -9.38 19.48 -8.76
C ILE A 149 -9.65 19.44 -7.26
N GLY A 150 -10.14 20.53 -6.70
CA GLY A 150 -10.42 20.60 -5.27
C GLY A 150 -11.58 19.71 -4.86
N LEU A 151 -12.66 19.66 -5.64
CA LEU A 151 -13.78 18.73 -5.41
C LEU A 151 -13.31 17.28 -5.40
N ARG A 152 -12.51 16.88 -6.41
CA ARG A 152 -11.91 15.55 -6.49
C ARG A 152 -11.05 15.24 -5.28
N ASP A 153 -10.14 16.14 -4.91
CA ASP A 153 -9.16 15.94 -3.84
C ASP A 153 -9.87 15.80 -2.49
N ARG A 154 -10.89 16.65 -2.22
CA ARG A 154 -11.70 16.58 -1.01
C ARG A 154 -12.50 15.26 -0.94
N ALA A 155 -13.12 14.86 -2.05
CA ALA A 155 -13.87 13.60 -2.11
C ALA A 155 -12.95 12.39 -1.88
N LEU A 156 -11.74 12.35 -2.45
CA LEU A 156 -10.78 11.26 -2.25
C LEU A 156 -10.26 11.19 -0.82
N ILE A 157 -9.90 12.33 -0.23
CA ILE A 157 -9.44 12.41 1.16
C ILE A 157 -10.58 11.99 2.11
N GLY A 158 -11.79 12.51 1.91
CA GLY A 158 -12.97 12.14 2.68
C GLY A 158 -13.29 10.66 2.57
N LEU A 159 -13.22 10.08 1.37
CA LEU A 159 -13.43 8.64 1.18
C LEU A 159 -12.43 7.81 2.00
N MET A 160 -11.15 8.14 1.95
CA MET A 160 -10.13 7.41 2.72
C MET A 160 -10.30 7.56 4.24
N ALA A 161 -10.74 8.72 4.71
CA ALA A 161 -10.94 9.00 6.13
C ALA A 161 -12.21 8.34 6.69
N PHE A 162 -13.35 8.51 6.02
CA PHE A 162 -14.65 8.08 6.53
C PHE A 162 -14.98 6.62 6.25
N SER A 163 -14.45 6.03 5.17
CA SER A 163 -14.62 4.60 4.87
C SER A 163 -13.42 3.74 5.23
N PHE A 164 -12.36 4.33 5.77
CA PHE A 164 -11.09 3.68 6.05
C PHE A 164 -10.48 3.00 4.81
N ALA A 165 -10.83 3.45 3.60
CA ALA A 165 -10.37 2.86 2.36
C ALA A 165 -8.85 2.94 2.20
N ARG A 166 -8.24 1.88 1.66
CA ARG A 166 -6.86 1.95 1.16
C ARG A 166 -6.84 2.78 -0.12
N VAL A 167 -5.81 3.58 -0.31
CA VAL A 167 -5.70 4.43 -1.51
C VAL A 167 -5.88 3.63 -2.80
N GLY A 168 -5.32 2.44 -2.90
CA GLY A 168 -5.47 1.59 -4.09
C GLY A 168 -6.93 1.20 -4.36
N ALA A 169 -7.70 0.88 -3.33
CA ALA A 169 -9.13 0.59 -3.46
C ALA A 169 -9.92 1.85 -3.83
N ALA A 170 -9.61 2.99 -3.20
CA ALA A 170 -10.26 4.27 -3.48
C ALA A 170 -10.06 4.72 -4.94
N ILE A 171 -8.82 4.76 -5.42
CA ILE A 171 -8.52 5.23 -6.79
C ILE A 171 -8.93 4.24 -7.89
N SER A 172 -9.22 2.98 -7.55
CA SER A 172 -9.71 1.98 -8.52
C SER A 172 -11.23 1.98 -8.67
N MET A 173 -11.94 2.78 -7.87
CA MET A 173 -13.39 2.89 -7.95
C MET A 173 -13.83 3.47 -9.31
N LYS A 174 -14.96 2.96 -9.77
CA LYS A 174 -15.72 3.52 -10.88
C LYS A 174 -16.83 4.42 -10.35
N VAL A 175 -17.42 5.23 -11.23
CA VAL A 175 -18.56 6.08 -10.85
C VAL A 175 -19.74 5.22 -10.36
N GLU A 176 -20.01 4.07 -11.01
CA GLU A 176 -21.04 3.10 -10.62
C GLU A 176 -20.83 2.44 -9.25
N ASP A 177 -19.65 2.59 -8.63
CA ASP A 177 -19.36 2.08 -7.28
C ASP A 177 -19.87 3.04 -6.18
N VAL A 178 -20.41 4.20 -6.57
CA VAL A 178 -21.14 5.13 -5.70
C VAL A 178 -22.62 5.00 -6.06
N TYR A 179 -23.42 4.47 -5.15
CA TYR A 179 -24.82 4.13 -5.45
C TYR A 179 -25.73 4.31 -4.24
N VAL A 180 -27.02 4.50 -4.51
CA VAL A 180 -28.04 4.64 -3.46
C VAL A 180 -28.66 3.28 -3.17
N GLN A 181 -28.69 2.90 -1.91
CA GLN A 181 -29.40 1.72 -1.41
C GLN A 181 -30.15 2.09 -0.12
N ASN A 182 -31.43 1.76 -0.03
CA ASN A 182 -32.28 2.06 1.15
C ASN A 182 -32.19 3.54 1.58
N ARG A 183 -32.27 4.47 0.61
CA ARG A 183 -32.21 5.93 0.80
C ARG A 183 -30.90 6.44 1.40
N ARG A 184 -29.81 5.66 1.36
CA ARG A 184 -28.47 6.04 1.80
C ARG A 184 -27.49 5.86 0.67
N LEU A 185 -26.48 6.71 0.61
CA LEU A 185 -25.37 6.54 -0.32
C LEU A 185 -24.42 5.46 0.21
N TRP A 186 -24.01 4.59 -0.68
CA TRP A 186 -23.05 3.51 -0.42
C TRP A 186 -21.86 3.63 -1.36
N VAL A 187 -20.73 3.15 -0.90
CA VAL A 187 -19.54 2.99 -1.73
C VAL A 187 -19.10 1.54 -1.74
N ARG A 188 -18.70 1.08 -2.93
CA ARG A 188 -18.15 -0.26 -3.16
C ARG A 188 -16.66 -0.15 -3.42
N LEU A 189 -15.86 -0.74 -2.54
CA LEU A 189 -14.40 -0.77 -2.61
C LEU A 189 -13.92 -2.10 -3.16
N HIS A 190 -12.99 -2.06 -4.11
CA HIS A 190 -12.34 -3.23 -4.68
C HIS A 190 -11.01 -3.48 -3.98
N GLU A 191 -11.03 -4.34 -2.98
CA GLU A 191 -9.88 -4.63 -2.13
C GLU A 191 -8.95 -5.69 -2.74
N LYS A 192 -7.75 -5.83 -2.16
CA LYS A 192 -6.74 -6.80 -2.59
C LYS A 192 -7.33 -8.23 -2.67
N GLY A 193 -7.04 -8.93 -3.76
CA GLY A 193 -7.51 -10.31 -3.99
C GLY A 193 -8.94 -10.40 -4.54
N GLY A 194 -9.47 -9.31 -5.11
CA GLY A 194 -10.80 -9.29 -5.73
C GLY A 194 -11.97 -9.22 -4.74
N LYS A 195 -11.68 -9.01 -3.46
CA LYS A 195 -12.71 -8.86 -2.43
C LYS A 195 -13.44 -7.53 -2.60
N ARG A 196 -14.76 -7.59 -2.66
CA ARG A 196 -15.63 -6.41 -2.63
C ARG A 196 -15.95 -6.08 -1.18
N HIS A 197 -15.93 -4.80 -0.86
CA HIS A 197 -16.29 -4.28 0.44
C HIS A 197 -17.23 -3.10 0.25
N GLU A 198 -18.44 -3.20 0.77
CA GLU A 198 -19.49 -2.19 0.64
C GLU A 198 -19.75 -1.56 2.00
N ILE A 199 -19.80 -0.24 2.04
CA ILE A 199 -19.99 0.52 3.26
C ILE A 199 -20.90 1.73 3.01
N PRO A 200 -21.85 2.03 3.93
CA PRO A 200 -22.64 3.24 3.83
C PRO A 200 -21.77 4.48 4.05
N CYS A 201 -22.07 5.54 3.32
CA CYS A 201 -21.35 6.80 3.45
C CYS A 201 -21.69 7.53 4.73
N HIS A 202 -20.67 8.13 5.35
CA HIS A 202 -20.85 9.19 6.32
C HIS A 202 -21.48 10.40 5.62
N HIS A 203 -22.34 11.18 6.30
CA HIS A 203 -23.04 12.31 5.70
C HIS A 203 -22.11 13.33 5.01
N SER A 204 -20.95 13.64 5.61
CA SER A 204 -19.97 14.53 4.99
C SER A 204 -19.37 13.93 3.72
N LEU A 205 -19.11 12.61 3.69
CA LEU A 205 -18.61 11.92 2.50
C LEU A 205 -19.65 11.94 1.37
N GLU A 206 -20.92 11.75 1.71
CA GLU A 206 -22.03 11.85 0.77
C GLU A 206 -22.05 13.23 0.09
N VAL A 207 -21.97 14.31 0.88
CA VAL A 207 -21.87 15.68 0.35
C VAL A 207 -20.67 15.86 -0.58
N TYR A 208 -19.48 15.34 -0.19
CA TYR A 208 -18.27 15.51 -0.99
C TYR A 208 -18.33 14.73 -2.32
N LEU A 209 -18.90 13.52 -2.30
CA LEU A 209 -19.03 12.70 -3.49
C LEU A 209 -20.06 13.28 -4.47
N HIS A 210 -21.23 13.72 -3.97
CA HIS A 210 -22.24 14.37 -4.82
C HIS A 210 -21.68 15.64 -5.44
N ALA A 211 -21.09 16.54 -4.66
CA ALA A 211 -20.50 17.77 -5.19
C ALA A 211 -19.46 17.51 -6.28
N TYR A 212 -18.63 16.48 -6.12
CA TYR A 212 -17.64 16.10 -7.12
C TYR A 212 -18.28 15.50 -8.38
N ILE A 213 -19.16 14.51 -8.21
CA ILE A 213 -19.80 13.78 -9.30
C ILE A 213 -20.66 14.73 -10.15
N ASP A 214 -21.46 15.58 -9.51
CA ASP A 214 -22.41 16.46 -10.19
C ASP A 214 -21.69 17.61 -10.89
N ALA A 215 -20.79 18.31 -10.21
CA ALA A 215 -20.05 19.43 -10.80
C ALA A 215 -19.13 19.00 -11.97
N CYS A 216 -18.67 17.75 -11.97
CA CYS A 216 -17.82 17.23 -13.03
C CYS A 216 -18.56 16.39 -14.08
N GLY A 217 -19.87 16.25 -13.99
CA GLY A 217 -20.70 15.49 -14.94
C GLY A 217 -20.35 14.02 -15.05
N LEU A 218 -19.82 13.42 -13.97
CA LEU A 218 -19.28 12.05 -14.01
C LEU A 218 -20.36 10.99 -14.17
N SER A 219 -21.59 11.27 -13.82
CA SER A 219 -22.74 10.37 -13.98
C SER A 219 -22.98 9.94 -15.43
N ALA A 220 -22.48 10.70 -16.40
CA ALA A 220 -22.56 10.35 -17.82
C ALA A 220 -21.66 9.17 -18.21
N ASP A 221 -20.66 8.80 -17.38
CA ASP A 221 -19.72 7.70 -17.62
C ASP A 221 -19.64 6.76 -16.39
N PRO A 222 -20.70 5.96 -16.13
CA PRO A 222 -20.77 5.12 -14.93
C PRO A 222 -19.65 4.10 -14.81
N LYS A 223 -19.13 3.60 -15.93
CA LYS A 223 -18.04 2.61 -15.99
C LYS A 223 -16.65 3.25 -15.97
N GLY A 224 -16.55 4.56 -16.11
CA GLY A 224 -15.32 5.31 -16.03
C GLY A 224 -14.80 5.40 -14.60
N SER A 225 -13.52 5.75 -14.47
CA SER A 225 -12.92 5.95 -13.16
C SER A 225 -13.57 7.09 -12.39
N LEU A 226 -13.85 6.88 -11.11
CA LEU A 226 -14.38 7.93 -10.23
C LEU A 226 -13.32 9.02 -10.04
N PHE A 227 -12.10 8.66 -9.69
CA PHE A 227 -11.00 9.62 -9.50
C PHE A 227 -10.09 9.65 -10.72
N ARG A 228 -10.05 10.80 -11.39
CA ARG A 228 -9.38 10.99 -12.68
C ARG A 228 -8.22 11.97 -12.57
N THR A 229 -7.28 11.89 -13.52
CA THR A 229 -6.22 12.90 -13.67
C THR A 229 -6.79 14.20 -14.23
N ILE A 230 -5.97 15.25 -14.18
CA ILE A 230 -6.26 16.56 -14.77
C ILE A 230 -5.38 16.72 -16.01
N GLN A 231 -5.93 17.29 -17.05
CA GLN A 231 -5.19 17.68 -18.24
C GLN A 231 -4.17 18.77 -17.87
N LEU A 232 -2.92 18.55 -18.24
CA LEU A 232 -1.82 19.46 -17.89
C LEU A 232 -2.11 20.89 -18.34
N GLY A 233 -1.89 21.85 -17.44
CA GLY A 233 -2.13 23.28 -17.71
C GLY A 233 -3.59 23.72 -17.72
N THR A 234 -4.53 22.82 -17.36
CA THR A 234 -5.96 23.13 -17.33
C THR A 234 -6.60 22.69 -16.00
N SER A 235 -7.90 22.99 -15.83
CA SER A 235 -8.71 22.46 -14.73
C SER A 235 -9.64 21.32 -15.19
N ILE A 236 -9.41 20.76 -16.38
CA ILE A 236 -10.30 19.77 -17.00
C ILE A 236 -9.90 18.37 -16.55
N LEU A 237 -10.87 17.58 -16.07
CA LEU A 237 -10.69 16.16 -15.78
C LEU A 237 -10.50 15.37 -17.07
N THR A 238 -9.54 14.45 -17.07
CA THR A 238 -9.38 13.48 -18.16
C THR A 238 -10.25 12.25 -17.89
N THR A 239 -10.22 11.26 -18.78
CA THR A 239 -10.79 9.92 -18.56
C THR A 239 -9.79 8.96 -17.88
N THR A 240 -8.53 9.38 -17.70
CA THR A 240 -7.46 8.54 -17.17
C THR A 240 -7.58 8.40 -15.64
N PRO A 241 -7.51 7.18 -15.09
CA PRO A 241 -7.50 6.96 -13.63
C PRO A 241 -6.36 7.70 -12.94
N LEU A 242 -6.61 8.22 -11.73
CA LEU A 242 -5.59 8.87 -10.92
C LEU A 242 -4.55 7.85 -10.43
N PRO A 243 -3.27 7.96 -10.80
CA PRO A 243 -2.22 7.08 -10.30
C PRO A 243 -1.97 7.25 -8.80
N GLN A 244 -1.57 6.19 -8.10
CA GLN A 244 -1.28 6.24 -6.66
C GLN A 244 -0.17 7.26 -6.31
N ALA A 245 0.84 7.40 -7.15
CA ALA A 245 1.90 8.39 -6.96
C ALA A 245 1.35 9.83 -7.02
N ASN A 246 0.40 10.09 -7.94
CA ASN A 246 -0.24 11.41 -8.05
C ASN A 246 -1.18 11.68 -6.87
N ALA A 247 -1.89 10.67 -6.37
CA ALA A 247 -2.67 10.77 -5.15
C ALA A 247 -1.78 11.13 -3.94
N HIS A 248 -0.63 10.48 -3.79
CA HIS A 248 0.34 10.81 -2.74
C HIS A 248 0.88 12.25 -2.88
N ALA A 249 1.30 12.64 -4.09
CA ALA A 249 1.78 14.00 -4.34
C ALA A 249 0.70 15.06 -4.07
N MET A 250 -0.55 14.77 -4.42
CA MET A 250 -1.71 15.62 -4.10
C MET A 250 -1.85 15.78 -2.59
N ILE A 251 -1.85 14.71 -1.82
CA ILE A 251 -1.98 14.74 -0.36
C ILE A 251 -0.88 15.61 0.26
N CYS A 252 0.39 15.43 -0.16
CA CYS A 252 1.50 16.24 0.34
C CYS A 252 1.32 17.73 0.03
N ARG A 253 0.85 18.09 -1.18
CA ARG A 253 0.57 19.49 -1.55
C ARG A 253 -0.56 20.10 -0.73
N ARG A 254 -1.66 19.33 -0.49
CA ARG A 254 -2.79 19.81 0.32
C ARG A 254 -2.40 20.00 1.78
N ALA A 255 -1.58 19.08 2.34
CA ALA A 255 -1.04 19.24 3.68
C ALA A 255 -0.19 20.49 3.83
N LEU A 256 0.74 20.72 2.90
CA LEU A 256 1.59 21.91 2.89
C LEU A 256 0.75 23.20 2.78
N ALA A 257 -0.22 23.24 1.87
CA ALA A 257 -1.10 24.38 1.68
C ALA A 257 -2.01 24.65 2.90
N ALA A 258 -2.32 23.62 3.68
CA ALA A 258 -3.07 23.73 4.91
C ALA A 258 -2.18 24.06 6.14
N GLY A 259 -0.86 24.10 6.00
CA GLY A 259 0.06 24.34 7.13
C GLY A 259 0.15 23.15 8.09
N ILE A 260 -0.11 21.92 7.62
CA ILE A 260 -0.02 20.71 8.44
C ILE A 260 1.46 20.32 8.56
N GLU A 261 1.98 20.32 9.77
CA GLU A 261 3.38 19.95 10.07
C GLU A 261 3.55 18.43 10.13
N THR A 262 2.50 17.70 10.50
CA THR A 262 2.49 16.23 10.55
C THR A 262 2.82 15.65 9.17
N LYS A 263 3.90 14.85 9.09
CA LYS A 263 4.30 14.19 7.83
C LYS A 263 3.28 13.13 7.43
N ILE A 264 2.36 13.47 6.55
CA ILE A 264 1.26 12.62 6.14
C ILE A 264 1.48 11.94 4.79
N GLY A 265 0.71 10.89 4.54
CA GLY A 265 0.67 10.15 3.29
C GLY A 265 -0.64 9.39 3.13
N ASN A 266 -0.71 8.54 2.11
CA ASN A 266 -1.94 7.83 1.75
C ASN A 266 -2.58 7.01 2.89
N HIS A 267 -1.79 6.47 3.82
CA HIS A 267 -2.30 5.68 4.94
C HIS A 267 -2.73 6.50 6.15
N THR A 268 -2.35 7.77 6.20
CA THR A 268 -2.69 8.69 7.32
C THR A 268 -4.19 8.80 7.51
N PHE A 269 -4.95 8.98 6.42
CA PHE A 269 -6.41 9.16 6.53
C PHE A 269 -7.11 7.94 7.07
N ARG A 270 -6.69 6.74 6.66
CA ARG A 270 -7.19 5.50 7.23
C ARG A 270 -6.85 5.40 8.72
N ALA A 271 -5.63 5.73 9.11
CA ALA A 271 -5.21 5.74 10.51
C ALA A 271 -5.99 6.78 11.32
N THR A 272 -6.17 7.99 10.78
CA THR A 272 -6.96 9.06 11.38
C THR A 272 -8.41 8.65 11.57
N GLY A 273 -9.06 8.11 10.54
CA GLY A 273 -10.46 7.68 10.61
C GLY A 273 -10.68 6.56 11.64
N ILE A 274 -9.83 5.52 11.63
CA ILE A 274 -9.92 4.43 12.61
C ILE A 274 -9.69 4.96 14.03
N THR A 275 -8.66 5.79 14.25
CA THR A 275 -8.36 6.37 15.57
C THR A 275 -9.51 7.24 16.07
N ALA A 276 -10.04 8.11 15.21
CA ALA A 276 -11.18 8.96 15.55
C ALA A 276 -12.42 8.12 15.91
N TYR A 277 -12.74 7.09 15.12
CA TYR A 277 -13.85 6.19 15.39
C TYR A 277 -13.71 5.50 16.77
N LEU A 278 -12.51 5.00 17.08
CA LEU A 278 -12.25 4.35 18.37
C LEU A 278 -12.26 5.33 19.55
N LYS A 279 -11.73 6.56 19.37
CA LYS A 279 -11.78 7.63 20.39
C LYS A 279 -13.22 8.05 20.69
N ASN A 280 -14.10 8.01 19.69
CA ASN A 280 -15.54 8.33 19.82
C ASN A 280 -16.41 7.13 20.29
N GLY A 281 -15.83 6.13 20.93
CA GLY A 281 -16.55 5.02 21.54
C GLY A 281 -16.85 3.85 20.58
N GLY A 282 -16.35 3.87 19.36
CA GLY A 282 -16.47 2.74 18.43
C GLY A 282 -15.74 1.51 18.93
N THR A 283 -16.21 0.31 18.55
CA THR A 283 -15.57 -0.96 18.92
C THR A 283 -14.46 -1.34 17.95
N LEU A 284 -13.49 -2.12 18.45
CA LEU A 284 -12.37 -2.60 17.64
C LEU A 284 -12.83 -3.54 16.52
N GLU A 285 -13.85 -4.36 16.79
CA GLU A 285 -14.46 -5.31 15.87
C GLU A 285 -15.15 -4.59 14.70
N ASN A 286 -15.95 -3.57 15.01
CA ASN A 286 -16.60 -2.77 13.98
C ASN A 286 -15.59 -1.97 13.17
N ALA A 287 -14.55 -1.41 13.80
CA ALA A 287 -13.47 -0.75 13.09
C ALA A 287 -12.71 -1.72 12.16
N ALA A 288 -12.49 -2.98 12.60
CA ALA A 288 -11.87 -4.00 11.76
C ALA A 288 -12.76 -4.37 10.55
N THR A 289 -14.06 -4.48 10.77
CA THR A 289 -15.05 -4.74 9.72
C THR A 289 -15.08 -3.60 8.70
N MET A 290 -15.22 -2.35 9.15
CA MET A 290 -15.20 -1.15 8.30
C MET A 290 -13.89 -1.03 7.51
N ALA A 291 -12.76 -1.37 8.15
CA ALA A 291 -11.46 -1.34 7.52
C ALA A 291 -11.17 -2.57 6.63
N ASN A 292 -12.08 -3.53 6.55
CA ASN A 292 -11.86 -4.81 5.88
C ASN A 292 -10.51 -5.46 6.29
N HIS A 293 -10.26 -5.52 7.59
CA HIS A 293 -9.11 -6.23 8.16
C HIS A 293 -9.47 -7.69 8.44
N ALA A 294 -8.60 -8.60 8.03
CA ALA A 294 -8.78 -10.02 8.32
C ALA A 294 -8.64 -10.37 9.82
N SER A 295 -8.07 -9.46 10.61
CA SER A 295 -7.84 -9.62 12.05
C SER A 295 -7.90 -8.29 12.76
N THR A 296 -8.52 -8.25 13.93
CA THR A 296 -8.55 -7.10 14.84
C THR A 296 -7.15 -6.67 15.28
N ARG A 297 -6.17 -7.59 15.29
CA ARG A 297 -4.76 -7.26 15.57
C ARG A 297 -4.21 -6.20 14.62
N THR A 298 -4.63 -6.22 13.34
CA THR A 298 -4.23 -5.17 12.39
C THR A 298 -4.86 -3.83 12.76
N THR A 299 -6.11 -3.83 13.23
CA THR A 299 -6.81 -2.61 13.68
C THR A 299 -6.19 -2.05 14.95
N GLN A 300 -5.73 -2.91 15.87
CA GLN A 300 -5.02 -2.49 17.09
C GLN A 300 -3.78 -1.64 16.79
N LEU A 301 -3.13 -1.80 15.64
CA LEU A 301 -2.00 -0.96 15.24
C LEU A 301 -2.40 0.51 15.00
N TYR A 302 -3.68 0.77 14.81
CA TYR A 302 -4.26 2.11 14.64
C TYR A 302 -4.95 2.63 15.92
N ASP A 303 -5.04 1.82 16.98
CA ASP A 303 -5.63 2.22 18.26
C ASP A 303 -4.60 3.04 19.06
N ARG A 304 -4.79 4.36 19.04
CA ARG A 304 -3.93 5.32 19.74
C ARG A 304 -4.47 5.68 21.14
N ARG A 305 -5.57 5.10 21.59
CA ARG A 305 -6.12 5.38 22.95
C ARG A 305 -5.18 4.93 24.06
N ARG A 306 -4.30 3.94 23.77
CA ARG A 306 -3.33 3.39 24.72
C ARG A 306 -1.99 4.10 24.70
N ASP A 307 -1.76 5.00 23.74
CA ASP A 307 -0.50 5.76 23.65
C ASP A 307 -0.49 6.94 24.64
N GLU A 308 -1.67 7.34 25.14
CA GLU A 308 -1.86 8.37 26.16
C GLU A 308 -2.19 7.67 27.48
N ILE A 309 -1.18 7.47 28.33
CA ILE A 309 -1.41 7.15 29.75
C ILE A 309 -1.94 8.45 30.36
N SER A 310 -3.24 8.49 30.68
CA SER A 310 -3.81 9.67 31.31
C SER A 310 -3.26 9.85 32.72
N LEU A 311 -3.23 11.09 33.19
CA LEU A 311 -2.83 11.41 34.56
C LEU A 311 -3.70 10.61 35.56
N ASP A 312 -5.00 10.45 35.26
CA ASP A 312 -5.93 9.66 36.06
C ASP A 312 -5.52 8.19 36.19
N GLU A 313 -4.89 7.60 35.18
CA GLU A 313 -4.37 6.23 35.28
C GLU A 313 -3.13 6.16 36.18
N ILE A 314 -2.27 7.17 36.14
CA ILE A 314 -1.10 7.28 37.01
C ILE A 314 -1.55 7.48 38.45
N GLU A 315 -2.55 8.33 38.70
CA GLU A 315 -3.14 8.61 40.04
C GLU A 315 -3.84 7.39 40.67
N ARG A 316 -4.08 6.32 39.89
CA ARG A 316 -4.59 5.04 40.46
C ARG A 316 -3.52 4.25 41.22
N VAL A 317 -2.25 4.59 41.09
CA VAL A 317 -1.16 4.00 41.87
C VAL A 317 -1.22 4.61 43.27
N ARG A 318 -1.93 3.96 44.19
CA ARG A 318 -2.01 4.34 45.61
C ARG A 318 -0.98 3.51 46.39
N ILE A 319 0.05 4.16 46.92
CA ILE A 319 1.08 3.56 47.79
C ILE A 319 0.78 4.02 49.21
#